data_0b9cc116338861080a8e095abad61d94
#
_entry.id   0b9cc116338861080a8e095abad61d94
#
_cell.length_a   1.000
_cell.length_b   1.000
_cell.length_c   1.000
_cell.angle_alpha   90.00
_cell.angle_beta   90.00
_cell.angle_gamma   90.00
#
_symmetry.space_group_name_H-M   'P 1'
#
loop_
_entity.id
_entity.type
_entity.pdbx_description
1 polymer ?
#
loop_
_entity_poly.entity_id
_entity_poly.type
_entity_poly.pdbx_seq_one_letter_code
_entity_poly.pdbx_strand_id
1 'polypeptide(L)'
;MQKKRKMTLERRHNLTGWAFLSIGVILICWTSFYPMIQAFILSLKSGLGVNLKFNGFSNYARILKDPTFKGTLFNTFFYLIIQVPIMLTLALILASILNNKDLRFKGLWRTCIFLPCATSLVSYSMIFRSLFANDGFVNTVLRAVGATPIMWFSNAWTARTVIIIALIWRWTGYNMVFYLSGLQNIEYSVYEAARIDGATPRQILFKITIPLLKPTILLTTITSTNGTLQLFDESLNLTNGGPGKSTMTMSHYIYNTSFVQSPNFGYAAAMSIVILVMVAVLALIQMKVGDER
;
A
#
# COMPACT_ATOMS: atom_id res chain seq x y z
N MET A 1 9.84 -52.09 37.52
CA MET A 1 10.65 -51.44 36.47
C MET A 1 9.72 -50.86 35.40
N GLN A 2 9.43 -49.53 35.42
CA GLN A 2 8.62 -48.89 34.39
C GLN A 2 9.44 -48.69 33.14
N LYS A 3 9.06 -49.35 32.03
CA LYS A 3 9.64 -49.18 30.69
C LYS A 3 9.39 -47.74 30.22
N LYS A 4 10.36 -46.83 30.27
CA LYS A 4 10.34 -45.51 29.65
C LYS A 4 10.02 -45.70 28.15
N ARG A 5 8.80 -45.33 27.71
CA ARG A 5 8.42 -45.33 26.30
C ARG A 5 9.34 -44.31 25.59
N LYS A 6 10.28 -44.83 24.80
CA LYS A 6 11.15 -44.00 23.93
C LYS A 6 10.22 -43.29 22.95
N MET A 7 10.26 -41.95 22.93
CA MET A 7 9.57 -41.14 21.92
C MET A 7 10.02 -41.55 20.52
N THR A 8 9.08 -41.71 19.60
CA THR A 8 9.42 -41.97 18.19
C THR A 8 10.22 -40.80 17.63
N LEU A 9 11.13 -41.06 16.68
CA LEU A 9 11.95 -40.03 16.01
C LEU A 9 11.11 -38.90 15.46
N GLU A 10 10.00 -39.22 14.82
CA GLU A 10 9.03 -38.24 14.28
C GLU A 10 8.46 -37.29 15.36
N ARG A 11 8.06 -37.84 16.51
CA ARG A 11 7.57 -37.03 17.63
C ARG A 11 8.66 -36.13 18.21
N ARG A 12 9.90 -36.56 18.21
CA ARG A 12 11.05 -35.76 18.65
C ARG A 12 11.33 -34.63 17.66
N HIS A 13 11.30 -34.90 16.35
CA HIS A 13 11.46 -33.87 15.32
C HIS A 13 10.34 -32.82 15.39
N ASN A 14 9.10 -33.28 15.53
CA ASN A 14 7.97 -32.37 15.65
C ASN A 14 8.08 -31.48 16.91
N LEU A 15 8.43 -32.04 18.06
CA LEU A 15 8.63 -31.27 19.29
C LEU A 15 9.76 -30.25 19.16
N THR A 16 10.88 -30.63 18.55
CA THR A 16 12.00 -29.72 18.30
C THR A 16 11.58 -28.62 17.33
N GLY A 17 10.86 -28.94 16.24
CA GLY A 17 10.32 -27.98 15.30
C GLY A 17 9.38 -26.96 15.98
N TRP A 18 8.42 -27.45 16.79
CA TRP A 18 7.53 -26.59 17.55
C TRP A 18 8.27 -25.73 18.59
N ALA A 19 9.33 -26.25 19.23
CA ALA A 19 10.14 -25.49 20.17
C ALA A 19 10.86 -24.32 19.48
N PHE A 20 11.40 -24.51 18.27
CA PHE A 20 12.00 -23.42 17.49
C PHE A 20 10.97 -22.41 17.00
N LEU A 21 9.79 -22.86 16.54
CA LEU A 21 8.73 -21.98 16.08
C LEU A 21 8.04 -21.23 17.22
N SER A 22 8.03 -21.77 18.45
CA SER A 22 7.28 -21.22 19.57
C SER A 22 7.67 -19.77 19.89
N ILE A 23 8.95 -19.44 19.84
CA ILE A 23 9.43 -18.06 20.10
C ILE A 23 8.83 -17.10 19.07
N GLY A 24 8.88 -17.42 17.78
CA GLY A 24 8.30 -16.59 16.72
C GLY A 24 6.79 -16.45 16.85
N VAL A 25 6.08 -17.56 17.12
CA VAL A 25 4.64 -17.58 17.31
C VAL A 25 4.23 -16.73 18.53
N ILE A 26 4.92 -16.88 19.68
CA ILE A 26 4.65 -16.09 20.89
C ILE A 26 4.87 -14.60 20.60
N LEU A 27 5.96 -14.23 19.92
CA LEU A 27 6.23 -12.84 19.56
C LEU A 27 5.13 -12.27 18.66
N ILE A 28 4.73 -12.99 17.62
CA ILE A 28 3.64 -12.56 16.73
C ILE A 28 2.32 -12.43 17.49
N CYS A 29 1.99 -13.39 18.35
CA CYS A 29 0.79 -13.31 19.18
C CYS A 29 0.81 -12.09 20.10
N TRP A 30 1.94 -11.82 20.74
CA TRP A 30 2.10 -10.71 21.67
C TRP A 30 2.12 -9.34 20.97
N THR A 31 2.84 -9.21 19.86
CA THR A 31 3.05 -7.90 19.20
C THR A 31 1.96 -7.55 18.18
N SER A 32 1.25 -8.53 17.62
CA SER A 32 0.26 -8.30 16.57
C SER A 32 -1.16 -8.66 17.04
N PHE A 33 -1.40 -9.89 17.47
CA PHE A 33 -2.77 -10.33 17.82
C PHE A 33 -3.27 -9.70 19.12
N TYR A 34 -2.43 -9.59 20.16
CA TYR A 34 -2.84 -8.99 21.43
C TYR A 34 -3.26 -7.51 21.28
N PRO A 35 -2.48 -6.62 20.61
CA PRO A 35 -2.91 -5.24 20.37
C PRO A 35 -4.17 -5.15 19.50
N MET A 36 -4.36 -6.05 18.53
CA MET A 36 -5.55 -6.08 17.70
C MET A 36 -6.81 -6.41 18.52
N ILE A 37 -6.73 -7.39 19.43
CA ILE A 37 -7.82 -7.72 20.38
C ILE A 37 -8.09 -6.53 21.29
N GLN A 38 -7.05 -5.90 21.84
CA GLN A 38 -7.20 -4.71 22.69
C GLN A 38 -7.84 -3.55 21.92
N ALA A 39 -7.46 -3.32 20.67
CA ALA A 39 -8.10 -2.32 19.80
C ALA A 39 -9.59 -2.63 19.58
N PHE A 40 -9.95 -3.90 19.40
CA PHE A 40 -11.36 -4.30 19.29
C PHE A 40 -12.13 -4.02 20.58
N ILE A 41 -11.59 -4.41 21.74
CA ILE A 41 -12.21 -4.12 23.04
C ILE A 41 -12.34 -2.60 23.26
N LEU A 42 -11.31 -1.84 22.88
CA LEU A 42 -11.30 -0.39 22.98
C LEU A 42 -12.36 0.26 22.07
N SER A 43 -12.60 -0.30 20.90
CA SER A 43 -13.60 0.19 19.95
C SER A 43 -15.04 0.16 20.49
N LEU A 44 -15.29 -0.72 21.47
CA LEU A 44 -16.59 -0.84 22.17
C LEU A 44 -16.72 0.11 23.37
N LYS A 45 -15.68 0.90 23.65
CA LYS A 45 -15.68 1.90 24.73
C LYS A 45 -15.73 3.30 24.16
N SER A 46 -16.37 4.23 24.86
CA SER A 46 -16.38 5.65 24.52
C SER A 46 -15.98 6.51 25.73
N GLY A 47 -15.40 7.68 25.44
CA GLY A 47 -14.90 8.61 26.45
C GLY A 47 -13.69 9.37 25.92
N LEU A 48 -13.22 10.34 26.69
CA LEU A 48 -12.04 11.14 26.38
C LEU A 48 -10.85 10.70 27.25
N GLY A 49 -9.67 10.62 26.65
CA GLY A 49 -8.46 10.22 27.31
C GLY A 49 -8.56 8.83 27.95
N VAL A 50 -8.33 8.75 29.25
CA VAL A 50 -8.34 7.47 30.02
C VAL A 50 -9.72 7.13 30.61
N ASN A 51 -10.67 8.07 30.60
CA ASN A 51 -12.01 7.89 31.16
C ASN A 51 -12.94 7.19 30.16
N LEU A 52 -12.73 5.89 29.95
CA LEU A 52 -13.45 5.09 29.00
C LEU A 52 -14.55 4.26 29.67
N LYS A 53 -15.78 4.35 29.15
CA LYS A 53 -16.93 3.55 29.57
C LYS A 53 -17.36 2.64 28.45
N PHE A 54 -17.80 1.43 28.77
CA PHE A 54 -18.36 0.52 27.77
C PHE A 54 -19.64 1.11 27.16
N ASN A 55 -19.70 1.17 25.84
CA ASN A 55 -20.81 1.78 25.09
C ASN A 55 -21.21 0.95 23.86
N GLY A 56 -20.86 -0.32 23.84
CA GLY A 56 -21.22 -1.25 22.77
C GLY A 56 -20.82 -0.70 21.37
N PHE A 57 -21.75 -0.78 20.42
CA PHE A 57 -21.52 -0.40 19.03
C PHE A 57 -21.74 1.10 18.72
N SER A 58 -21.87 1.97 19.69
CA SER A 58 -22.18 3.38 19.45
C SER A 58 -21.12 4.13 18.62
N ASN A 59 -19.84 3.77 18.76
CA ASN A 59 -18.77 4.32 17.93
C ASN A 59 -18.96 3.97 16.45
N TYR A 60 -19.40 2.77 16.14
CA TYR A 60 -19.70 2.34 14.77
C TYR A 60 -20.92 3.07 14.18
N ALA A 61 -21.97 3.28 14.99
CA ALA A 61 -23.11 4.09 14.58
C ALA A 61 -22.71 5.56 14.32
N ARG A 62 -21.77 6.09 15.11
CA ARG A 62 -21.20 7.44 14.89
C ARG A 62 -20.40 7.49 13.58
N ILE A 63 -19.56 6.49 13.27
CA ILE A 63 -18.79 6.43 12.02
C ILE A 63 -19.70 6.57 10.79
N LEU A 64 -20.84 5.88 10.78
CA LEU A 64 -21.80 5.93 9.67
C LEU A 64 -22.42 7.32 9.46
N LYS A 65 -22.46 8.16 10.49
CA LYS A 65 -23.02 9.52 10.46
C LYS A 65 -21.96 10.61 10.31
N ASP A 66 -20.68 10.29 10.51
CA ASP A 66 -19.57 11.26 10.49
C ASP A 66 -19.23 11.70 9.06
N PRO A 67 -19.48 12.99 8.70
CA PRO A 67 -19.17 13.50 7.38
C PRO A 67 -17.64 13.54 7.12
N THR A 68 -16.83 13.73 8.16
CA THR A 68 -15.36 13.72 8.04
C THR A 68 -14.88 12.31 7.66
N PHE A 69 -15.39 11.28 8.34
CA PHE A 69 -15.03 9.90 8.00
C PHE A 69 -15.43 9.54 6.56
N LYS A 70 -16.65 9.92 6.13
CA LYS A 70 -17.10 9.71 4.75
C LYS A 70 -16.19 10.40 3.74
N GLY A 71 -15.75 11.62 4.03
CA GLY A 71 -14.80 12.36 3.19
C GLY A 71 -13.43 11.68 3.12
N THR A 72 -12.91 11.17 4.24
CA THR A 72 -11.62 10.45 4.28
C THR A 72 -11.72 9.10 3.57
N LEU A 73 -12.84 8.41 3.68
CA LEU A 73 -13.14 7.19 2.95
C LEU A 73 -13.11 7.44 1.44
N PHE A 74 -13.83 8.47 0.97
CA PHE A 74 -13.81 8.87 -0.44
C PHE A 74 -12.38 9.18 -0.93
N ASN A 75 -11.61 9.97 -0.18
CA ASN A 75 -10.23 10.30 -0.56
C ASN A 75 -9.36 9.04 -0.68
N THR A 76 -9.44 8.14 0.29
CA THR A 76 -8.63 6.92 0.28
C THR A 76 -8.97 6.01 -0.89
N PHE A 77 -10.27 5.82 -1.19
CA PHE A 77 -10.69 5.04 -2.36
C PHE A 77 -10.38 5.75 -3.68
N PHE A 78 -10.46 7.08 -3.73
CA PHE A 78 -10.05 7.87 -4.88
C PHE A 78 -8.57 7.64 -5.21
N TYR A 79 -7.69 7.69 -4.20
CA TYR A 79 -6.27 7.34 -4.40
C TYR A 79 -6.10 5.89 -4.86
N LEU A 80 -6.79 4.94 -4.23
CA LEU A 80 -6.71 3.53 -4.58
C LEU A 80 -7.05 3.27 -6.05
N ILE A 81 -8.19 3.82 -6.52
CA ILE A 81 -8.71 3.55 -7.87
C ILE A 81 -7.85 4.20 -8.95
N ILE A 82 -7.25 5.34 -8.70
CA ILE A 82 -6.44 6.06 -9.71
C ILE A 82 -4.98 5.67 -9.62
N GLN A 83 -4.38 5.76 -8.43
CA GLN A 83 -2.94 5.60 -8.27
C GLN A 83 -2.49 4.16 -8.48
N VAL A 84 -3.19 3.16 -7.90
CA VAL A 84 -2.72 1.76 -7.95
C VAL A 84 -2.68 1.21 -9.38
N PRO A 85 -3.74 1.33 -10.21
CA PRO A 85 -3.68 0.84 -11.59
C PRO A 85 -2.61 1.52 -12.44
N ILE A 86 -2.47 2.85 -12.33
CA ILE A 86 -1.46 3.60 -13.09
C ILE A 86 -0.06 3.16 -12.67
N MET A 87 0.20 3.09 -11.38
CA MET A 87 1.48 2.70 -10.80
C MET A 87 1.89 1.28 -11.22
N LEU A 88 0.97 0.31 -11.11
CA LEU A 88 1.26 -1.08 -11.48
C LEU A 88 1.48 -1.23 -12.99
N THR A 89 0.72 -0.50 -13.80
CA THR A 89 0.91 -0.48 -15.26
C THR A 89 2.28 0.09 -15.62
N LEU A 90 2.65 1.23 -15.05
CA LEU A 90 3.98 1.83 -15.27
C LEU A 90 5.10 0.90 -14.78
N ALA A 91 4.92 0.26 -13.63
CA ALA A 91 5.88 -0.70 -13.10
C ALA A 91 6.09 -1.89 -14.05
N LEU A 92 5.01 -2.43 -14.64
CA LEU A 92 5.09 -3.52 -15.62
C LEU A 92 5.78 -3.08 -16.90
N ILE A 93 5.48 -1.90 -17.40
CA ILE A 93 6.14 -1.34 -18.60
C ILE A 93 7.64 -1.17 -18.34
N LEU A 94 8.01 -0.56 -17.22
CA LEU A 94 9.42 -0.35 -16.86
C LEU A 94 10.16 -1.68 -16.65
N ALA A 95 9.53 -2.66 -16.01
CA ALA A 95 10.10 -3.99 -15.82
C ALA A 95 10.32 -4.69 -17.16
N SER A 96 9.37 -4.58 -18.10
CA SER A 96 9.47 -5.15 -19.44
C SER A 96 10.62 -4.52 -20.24
N ILE A 97 10.81 -3.21 -20.15
CA ILE A 97 11.93 -2.50 -20.77
C ILE A 97 13.27 -2.96 -20.16
N LEU A 98 13.35 -3.03 -18.84
CA LEU A 98 14.57 -3.45 -18.14
C LEU A 98 14.91 -4.94 -18.30
N ASN A 99 13.94 -5.76 -18.68
CA ASN A 99 14.15 -7.17 -18.98
C ASN A 99 14.79 -7.41 -20.35
N ASN A 100 14.82 -6.40 -21.25
CA ASN A 100 15.47 -6.53 -22.54
C ASN A 100 16.99 -6.76 -22.37
N LYS A 101 17.53 -7.83 -22.97
CA LYS A 101 18.94 -8.22 -22.87
C LYS A 101 19.90 -7.17 -23.45
N ASP A 102 19.47 -6.42 -24.46
CA ASP A 102 20.30 -5.45 -25.18
C ASP A 102 20.36 -4.07 -24.54
N LEU A 103 19.58 -3.82 -23.48
CA LEU A 103 19.57 -2.54 -22.77
C LEU A 103 20.91 -2.29 -22.08
N ARG A 104 21.57 -1.19 -22.39
CA ARG A 104 22.81 -0.75 -21.71
C ARG A 104 22.50 -0.16 -20.34
N PHE A 105 23.43 -0.34 -19.39
CA PHE A 105 23.33 0.21 -18.01
C PHE A 105 22.10 -0.19 -17.21
N LYS A 106 21.60 -1.43 -17.39
CA LYS A 106 20.41 -1.94 -16.67
C LYS A 106 20.47 -1.74 -15.15
N GLY A 107 21.63 -1.97 -14.55
CA GLY A 107 21.83 -1.80 -13.11
C GLY A 107 21.61 -0.36 -12.68
N LEU A 108 22.14 0.61 -13.44
CA LEU A 108 21.95 2.04 -13.17
C LEU A 108 20.46 2.42 -13.25
N TRP A 109 19.79 2.05 -14.33
CA TRP A 109 18.36 2.33 -14.50
C TRP A 109 17.51 1.72 -13.39
N ARG A 110 17.78 0.47 -13.02
CA ARG A 110 17.09 -0.20 -11.90
C ARG A 110 17.27 0.58 -10.60
N THR A 111 18.50 0.98 -10.29
CA THR A 111 18.82 1.75 -9.08
C THR A 111 18.13 3.10 -9.10
N CYS A 112 18.22 3.87 -10.19
CA CYS A 112 17.59 5.19 -10.30
C CYS A 112 16.06 5.13 -10.14
N ILE A 113 15.41 4.13 -10.73
CA ILE A 113 13.94 3.98 -10.66
C ILE A 113 13.50 3.47 -9.27
N PHE A 114 14.34 2.67 -8.60
CA PHE A 114 14.05 2.17 -7.25
C PHE A 114 14.38 3.18 -6.14
N LEU A 115 15.33 4.09 -6.37
CA LEU A 115 15.82 5.04 -5.38
C LEU A 115 14.72 5.84 -4.66
N PRO A 116 13.66 6.31 -5.33
CA PRO A 116 12.53 6.98 -4.67
C PRO A 116 11.94 6.22 -3.49
N CYS A 117 11.80 4.90 -3.62
CA CYS A 117 11.26 4.06 -2.55
C CYS A 117 12.18 4.01 -1.32
N ALA A 118 13.49 4.10 -1.51
CA ALA A 118 14.48 4.06 -0.44
C ALA A 118 14.66 5.41 0.29
N THR A 119 14.08 6.50 -0.23
CA THR A 119 14.18 7.83 0.41
C THR A 119 13.27 7.93 1.64
N SER A 120 13.69 8.77 2.62
CA SER A 120 12.85 9.07 3.79
C SER A 120 11.52 9.71 3.37
N LEU A 121 10.42 9.29 4.02
CA LEU A 121 9.07 9.81 3.79
C LEU A 121 8.97 11.33 4.00
N VAL A 122 9.62 11.85 5.01
CA VAL A 122 9.63 13.29 5.28
C VAL A 122 10.43 14.04 4.20
N SER A 123 11.61 13.54 3.86
CA SER A 123 12.50 14.21 2.88
C SER A 123 11.84 14.31 1.51
N TYR A 124 11.25 13.21 1.00
CA TYR A 124 10.61 13.27 -0.30
C TYR A 124 9.36 14.17 -0.30
N SER A 125 8.61 14.19 0.80
CA SER A 125 7.47 15.08 0.94
C SER A 125 7.89 16.55 0.90
N MET A 126 9.00 16.91 1.55
CA MET A 126 9.55 18.26 1.47
C MET A 126 9.99 18.63 0.05
N ILE A 127 10.63 17.68 -0.66
CA ILE A 127 11.01 17.87 -2.07
C ILE A 127 9.77 18.15 -2.93
N PHE A 128 8.72 17.32 -2.80
CA PHE A 128 7.49 17.52 -3.56
C PHE A 128 6.78 18.83 -3.21
N ARG A 129 6.74 19.22 -1.92
CA ARG A 129 6.21 20.53 -1.52
C ARG A 129 6.98 21.68 -2.18
N SER A 130 8.30 21.59 -2.25
CA SER A 130 9.13 22.59 -2.92
C SER A 130 8.92 22.61 -4.43
N LEU A 131 8.88 21.45 -5.08
CA LEU A 131 8.65 21.33 -6.53
C LEU A 131 7.29 21.92 -6.96
N PHE A 132 6.23 21.70 -6.17
CA PHE A 132 4.87 22.15 -6.45
C PHE A 132 4.48 23.43 -5.70
N ALA A 133 5.46 24.14 -5.08
CA ALA A 133 5.21 25.46 -4.50
C ALA A 133 4.81 26.49 -5.57
N ASN A 134 4.23 27.61 -5.15
CA ASN A 134 3.81 28.66 -6.08
C ASN A 134 4.98 29.18 -6.95
N ASP A 135 6.18 29.26 -6.36
CA ASP A 135 7.42 29.63 -7.04
C ASP A 135 8.33 28.40 -7.30
N GLY A 136 7.75 27.20 -7.23
CA GLY A 136 8.45 25.94 -7.41
C GLY A 136 8.75 25.65 -8.88
N PHE A 137 9.60 24.60 -9.08
CA PHE A 137 10.06 24.18 -10.38
C PHE A 137 8.92 23.90 -11.37
N VAL A 138 7.86 23.23 -10.95
CA VAL A 138 6.71 22.89 -11.83
C VAL A 138 6.05 24.16 -12.37
N ASN A 139 5.80 25.17 -11.54
CA ASN A 139 5.24 26.44 -11.97
C ASN A 139 6.23 27.27 -12.80
N THR A 140 7.52 27.15 -12.58
CA THR A 140 8.54 27.78 -13.43
C THR A 140 8.51 27.19 -14.84
N VAL A 141 8.40 25.86 -14.98
CA VAL A 141 8.22 25.21 -16.29
C VAL A 141 6.90 25.62 -16.95
N LEU A 142 5.78 25.68 -16.21
CA LEU A 142 4.50 26.15 -16.75
C LEU A 142 4.60 27.57 -17.30
N ARG A 143 5.25 28.50 -16.59
CA ARG A 143 5.49 29.87 -17.08
C ARG A 143 6.35 29.89 -18.35
N ALA A 144 7.37 29.05 -18.41
CA ALA A 144 8.28 28.97 -19.56
C ALA A 144 7.57 28.52 -20.84
N VAL A 145 6.53 27.67 -20.73
CA VAL A 145 5.70 27.23 -21.87
C VAL A 145 4.46 28.12 -22.09
N GLY A 146 4.35 29.27 -21.38
CA GLY A 146 3.26 30.21 -21.53
C GLY A 146 1.96 29.83 -20.81
N ALA A 147 1.99 28.80 -19.95
CA ALA A 147 0.84 28.38 -19.16
C ALA A 147 0.71 29.19 -17.85
N THR A 148 -0.51 29.31 -17.34
CA THR A 148 -0.76 29.98 -16.06
C THR A 148 -0.26 29.12 -14.89
N PRO A 149 0.44 29.71 -13.89
CA PRO A 149 0.83 29.03 -12.68
C PRO A 149 -0.37 28.46 -11.92
N ILE A 150 -0.22 27.28 -11.34
CA ILE A 150 -1.27 26.60 -10.60
C ILE A 150 -0.97 26.69 -9.10
N MET A 151 -1.97 27.05 -8.30
CA MET A 151 -1.91 26.99 -6.84
C MET A 151 -2.20 25.55 -6.36
N TRP A 152 -1.21 24.68 -6.47
CA TRP A 152 -1.35 23.23 -6.30
C TRP A 152 -1.97 22.82 -4.96
N PHE A 153 -1.64 23.48 -3.87
CA PHE A 153 -2.11 23.14 -2.53
C PHE A 153 -3.33 23.94 -2.06
N SER A 154 -3.83 24.87 -2.89
CA SER A 154 -4.99 25.69 -2.53
C SER A 154 -6.32 25.11 -3.02
N ASN A 155 -6.29 24.20 -4.00
CA ASN A 155 -7.47 23.54 -4.54
C ASN A 155 -7.45 22.04 -4.20
N ALA A 156 -8.63 21.50 -3.88
CA ALA A 156 -8.79 20.08 -3.51
C ALA A 156 -8.30 19.10 -4.59
N TRP A 157 -8.61 19.39 -5.86
CA TRP A 157 -8.26 18.50 -6.97
C TRP A 157 -6.77 18.52 -7.29
N THR A 158 -6.17 19.72 -7.33
CA THR A 158 -4.73 19.84 -7.59
C THR A 158 -3.90 19.26 -6.45
N ALA A 159 -4.32 19.44 -5.19
CA ALA A 159 -3.64 18.83 -4.04
C ALA A 159 -3.71 17.30 -4.07
N ARG A 160 -4.87 16.69 -4.45
CA ARG A 160 -4.98 15.24 -4.66
C ARG A 160 -4.08 14.77 -5.80
N THR A 161 -3.99 15.53 -6.89
CA THR A 161 -3.11 15.19 -8.02
C THR A 161 -1.64 15.16 -7.61
N VAL A 162 -1.19 16.10 -6.78
CA VAL A 162 0.19 16.08 -6.25
C VAL A 162 0.46 14.83 -5.43
N ILE A 163 -0.48 14.43 -4.55
CA ILE A 163 -0.34 13.19 -3.77
C ILE A 163 -0.27 11.97 -4.70
N ILE A 164 -1.14 11.88 -5.73
CA ILE A 164 -1.13 10.77 -6.69
C ILE A 164 0.21 10.69 -7.42
N ILE A 165 0.73 11.83 -7.92
CA ILE A 165 2.03 11.88 -8.61
C ILE A 165 3.15 11.43 -7.67
N ALA A 166 3.16 11.92 -6.43
CA ALA A 166 4.14 11.55 -5.42
C ALA A 166 4.12 10.03 -5.12
N LEU A 167 2.94 9.46 -4.94
CA LEU A 167 2.75 8.02 -4.71
C LEU A 167 3.20 7.17 -5.90
N ILE A 168 2.83 7.55 -7.13
CA ILE A 168 3.25 6.86 -8.35
C ILE A 168 4.78 6.92 -8.46
N TRP A 169 5.39 8.09 -8.32
CA TRP A 169 6.83 8.25 -8.40
C TRP A 169 7.57 7.39 -7.37
N ARG A 170 7.07 7.33 -6.15
CA ARG A 170 7.70 6.59 -5.05
C ARG A 170 7.59 5.07 -5.24
N TRP A 171 6.39 4.57 -5.53
CA TRP A 171 6.09 3.14 -5.43
C TRP A 171 6.18 2.37 -6.75
N THR A 172 6.28 3.07 -7.90
CA THR A 172 6.45 2.41 -9.22
C THR A 172 7.73 1.57 -9.26
N GLY A 173 8.84 2.12 -8.77
CA GLY A 173 10.13 1.41 -8.77
C GLY A 173 10.13 0.16 -7.88
N TYR A 174 9.45 0.22 -6.74
CA TYR A 174 9.27 -0.93 -5.87
C TYR A 174 8.53 -2.07 -6.59
N ASN A 175 7.38 -1.79 -7.17
CA ASN A 175 6.59 -2.79 -7.90
C ASN A 175 7.30 -3.29 -9.17
N MET A 176 8.05 -2.41 -9.85
CA MET A 176 8.88 -2.78 -11.00
C MET A 176 9.88 -3.89 -10.66
N VAL A 177 10.50 -3.87 -9.49
CA VAL A 177 11.46 -4.91 -9.08
C VAL A 177 10.78 -6.28 -8.94
N PHE A 178 9.57 -6.34 -8.38
CA PHE A 178 8.79 -7.59 -8.31
C PHE A 178 8.47 -8.11 -9.72
N TYR A 179 8.00 -7.25 -10.61
CA TYR A 179 7.70 -7.66 -11.98
C TYR A 179 8.95 -8.08 -12.75
N LEU A 180 10.06 -7.38 -12.56
CA LEU A 180 11.32 -7.75 -13.19
C LEU A 180 11.81 -9.12 -12.72
N SER A 181 11.70 -9.41 -11.41
CA SER A 181 12.00 -10.72 -10.86
C SER A 181 11.09 -11.81 -11.44
N GLY A 182 9.78 -11.54 -11.54
CA GLY A 182 8.83 -12.45 -12.16
C GLY A 182 9.13 -12.72 -13.62
N LEU A 183 9.47 -11.66 -14.40
CA LEU A 183 9.86 -11.79 -15.81
C LEU A 183 11.13 -12.63 -16.01
N GLN A 184 12.10 -12.50 -15.10
CA GLN A 184 13.36 -13.27 -15.16
C GLN A 184 13.18 -14.75 -14.84
N ASN A 185 12.09 -15.15 -14.17
CA ASN A 185 11.75 -16.54 -13.89
C ASN A 185 11.03 -17.24 -15.07
N ILE A 186 10.61 -16.50 -16.10
CA ILE A 186 10.02 -17.09 -17.31
C ILE A 186 11.15 -17.59 -18.22
N GLU A 187 11.12 -18.87 -18.56
CA GLU A 187 12.11 -19.47 -19.45
C GLU A 187 12.11 -18.79 -20.83
N TYR A 188 13.30 -18.47 -21.31
CA TYR A 188 13.45 -17.77 -22.59
C TYR A 188 12.93 -18.59 -23.78
N SER A 189 12.99 -19.93 -23.70
CA SER A 189 12.43 -20.87 -24.68
C SER A 189 10.96 -20.61 -24.98
N VAL A 190 10.15 -20.17 -24.00
CA VAL A 190 8.74 -19.82 -24.21
C VAL A 190 8.60 -18.65 -25.18
N TYR A 191 9.47 -17.65 -25.07
CA TYR A 191 9.48 -16.50 -25.96
C TYR A 191 10.03 -16.83 -27.36
N GLU A 192 11.00 -17.73 -27.46
CA GLU A 192 11.53 -18.21 -28.73
C GLU A 192 10.48 -19.00 -29.51
N ALA A 193 9.80 -19.95 -28.86
CA ALA A 193 8.72 -20.71 -29.48
C ALA A 193 7.61 -19.78 -30.00
N ALA A 194 7.16 -18.83 -29.19
CA ALA A 194 6.14 -17.87 -29.61
C ALA A 194 6.56 -17.02 -30.83
N ARG A 195 7.85 -16.66 -30.92
CA ARG A 195 8.37 -15.93 -32.10
C ARG A 195 8.44 -16.81 -33.35
N ILE A 196 8.80 -18.08 -33.21
CA ILE A 196 8.79 -19.06 -34.29
C ILE A 196 7.36 -19.25 -34.83
N ASP A 197 6.36 -19.27 -33.91
CA ASP A 197 4.93 -19.35 -34.24
C ASP A 197 4.37 -18.02 -34.82
N GLY A 198 5.22 -17.01 -35.06
CA GLY A 198 4.84 -15.72 -35.63
C GLY A 198 4.06 -14.78 -34.70
N ALA A 199 4.12 -14.98 -33.38
CA ALA A 199 3.45 -14.11 -32.44
C ALA A 199 4.05 -12.70 -32.44
N THR A 200 3.21 -11.68 -32.55
CA THR A 200 3.61 -10.28 -32.45
C THR A 200 4.01 -9.92 -31.03
N PRO A 201 4.82 -8.86 -30.78
CA PRO A 201 5.18 -8.42 -29.44
C PRO A 201 3.99 -8.15 -28.52
N ARG A 202 2.88 -7.63 -29.06
CA ARG A 202 1.63 -7.43 -28.33
C ARG A 202 0.99 -8.75 -27.90
N GLN A 203 0.96 -9.74 -28.80
CA GLN A 203 0.44 -11.07 -28.47
C GLN A 203 1.30 -11.75 -27.39
N ILE A 204 2.62 -11.65 -27.49
CA ILE A 204 3.53 -12.14 -26.46
C ILE A 204 3.23 -11.48 -25.12
N LEU A 205 3.08 -10.16 -25.08
CA LEU A 205 2.79 -9.44 -23.83
C LEU A 205 1.46 -9.90 -23.21
N PHE A 206 0.36 -9.86 -23.97
CA PHE A 206 -0.98 -10.08 -23.42
C PHE A 206 -1.36 -11.55 -23.26
N LYS A 207 -0.86 -12.44 -24.14
CA LYS A 207 -1.22 -13.86 -24.13
C LYS A 207 -0.22 -14.78 -23.43
N ILE A 208 1.01 -14.31 -23.19
CA ILE A 208 2.07 -15.10 -22.56
C ILE A 208 2.59 -14.41 -21.29
N THR A 209 3.14 -13.21 -21.43
CA THR A 209 3.83 -12.53 -20.32
C THR A 209 2.89 -12.18 -19.17
N ILE A 210 1.79 -11.50 -19.43
CA ILE A 210 0.83 -11.09 -18.38
C ILE A 210 0.20 -12.32 -17.70
N PRO A 211 -0.27 -13.35 -18.39
CA PRO A 211 -0.78 -14.57 -17.75
C PRO A 211 0.26 -15.28 -16.87
N LEU A 212 1.50 -15.40 -17.33
CA LEU A 212 2.58 -16.01 -16.54
C LEU A 212 2.99 -15.16 -15.33
N LEU A 213 2.82 -13.84 -15.40
CA LEU A 213 3.04 -12.92 -14.28
C LEU A 213 1.84 -12.79 -13.36
N LYS A 214 0.70 -13.41 -13.64
CA LYS A 214 -0.55 -13.28 -12.87
C LYS A 214 -0.34 -13.43 -11.35
N PRO A 215 0.44 -14.40 -10.83
CA PRO A 215 0.70 -14.51 -9.39
C PRO A 215 1.42 -13.29 -8.81
N THR A 216 2.41 -12.75 -9.54
CA THR A 216 3.15 -11.56 -9.13
C THR A 216 2.28 -10.30 -9.21
N ILE A 217 1.45 -10.18 -10.25
CA ILE A 217 0.49 -9.08 -10.40
C ILE A 217 -0.51 -9.11 -9.24
N LEU A 218 -1.03 -10.27 -8.89
CA LEU A 218 -1.96 -10.43 -7.76
C LEU A 218 -1.31 -10.01 -6.45
N LEU A 219 -0.10 -10.50 -6.17
CA LEU A 219 0.67 -10.15 -4.98
C LEU A 219 0.89 -8.63 -4.87
N THR A 220 1.37 -8.00 -5.95
CA THR A 220 1.63 -6.55 -5.96
C THR A 220 0.33 -5.73 -5.88
N THR A 221 -0.76 -6.21 -6.44
CA THR A 221 -2.08 -5.57 -6.33
C THR A 221 -2.59 -5.61 -4.89
N ILE A 222 -2.53 -6.76 -4.21
CA ILE A 222 -2.95 -6.90 -2.82
C ILE A 222 -2.11 -6.03 -1.90
N THR A 223 -0.79 -6.07 -2.04
CA THR A 223 0.13 -5.28 -1.20
C THR A 223 -0.03 -3.78 -1.43
N SER A 224 -0.19 -3.34 -2.68
CA SER A 224 -0.43 -1.92 -3.02
C SER A 224 -1.80 -1.43 -2.55
N THR A 225 -2.85 -2.26 -2.65
CA THR A 225 -4.18 -1.96 -2.11
C THR A 225 -4.12 -1.77 -0.60
N ASN A 226 -3.47 -2.70 0.10
CA ASN A 226 -3.30 -2.62 1.55
C ASN A 226 -2.52 -1.36 1.96
N GLY A 227 -1.41 -1.05 1.29
CA GLY A 227 -0.62 0.16 1.54
C GLY A 227 -1.42 1.45 1.31
N THR A 228 -2.23 1.50 0.25
CA THR A 228 -3.04 2.70 -0.06
C THR A 228 -4.21 2.88 0.92
N LEU A 229 -4.84 1.80 1.38
CA LEU A 229 -5.90 1.89 2.41
C LEU A 229 -5.37 2.38 3.76
N GLN A 230 -4.10 2.15 4.05
CA GLN A 230 -3.41 2.60 5.25
C GLN A 230 -2.59 3.89 5.03
N LEU A 231 -2.77 4.57 3.89
CA LEU A 231 -2.04 5.78 3.54
C LEU A 231 -2.16 6.86 4.63
N PHE A 232 -1.01 7.29 5.14
CA PHE A 232 -0.92 8.28 6.22
C PHE A 232 0.08 9.39 5.90
N ASP A 233 1.34 9.00 5.65
CA ASP A 233 2.48 9.91 5.60
C ASP A 233 2.36 10.99 4.52
N GLU A 234 1.91 10.65 3.34
CA GLU A 234 1.74 11.59 2.25
C GLU A 234 0.61 12.58 2.53
N SER A 235 -0.50 12.11 3.10
CA SER A 235 -1.60 12.98 3.51
C SER A 235 -1.18 13.96 4.60
N LEU A 236 -0.35 13.52 5.56
CA LEU A 236 0.16 14.37 6.64
C LEU A 236 1.25 15.33 6.15
N ASN A 237 2.31 14.80 5.55
CA ASN A 237 3.53 15.56 5.28
C ASN A 237 3.45 16.46 4.04
N LEU A 238 2.69 16.05 2.98
CA LEU A 238 2.54 16.87 1.76
C LEU A 238 1.53 17.98 1.95
N THR A 239 0.35 17.67 2.50
CA THR A 239 -0.79 18.58 2.48
C THR A 239 -1.37 18.88 3.85
N ASN A 240 -0.95 18.15 4.90
CA ASN A 240 -1.58 18.16 6.21
C ASN A 240 -3.12 17.98 6.15
N GLY A 241 -3.56 17.12 5.23
CA GLY A 241 -4.98 16.84 4.98
C GLY A 241 -5.74 17.93 4.20
N GLY A 242 -5.10 19.07 3.87
CA GLY A 242 -5.72 20.24 3.26
C GLY A 242 -5.82 20.21 1.73
N PRO A 243 -6.51 21.20 1.15
CA PRO A 243 -7.35 22.21 1.80
C PRO A 243 -8.68 21.63 2.33
N GLY A 244 -9.17 22.14 3.47
CA GLY A 244 -10.50 21.76 3.99
C GLY A 244 -10.72 20.26 4.24
N LYS A 245 -9.71 19.50 4.63
CA LYS A 245 -9.71 18.04 4.80
C LYS A 245 -9.85 17.25 3.49
N SER A 246 -9.72 17.90 2.32
CA SER A 246 -9.95 17.26 1.01
C SER A 246 -8.93 16.19 0.64
N THR A 247 -7.77 16.16 1.27
CA THR A 247 -6.73 15.15 1.03
C THR A 247 -6.50 14.23 2.24
N MET A 248 -7.24 14.46 3.34
CA MET A 248 -7.15 13.65 4.54
C MET A 248 -7.57 12.21 4.25
N THR A 249 -6.75 11.25 4.64
CA THR A 249 -7.02 9.82 4.53
C THR A 249 -7.61 9.27 5.83
N MET A 250 -8.09 8.02 5.79
CA MET A 250 -8.63 7.38 6.99
C MET A 250 -7.58 7.26 8.11
N SER A 251 -6.36 6.83 7.79
CA SER A 251 -5.29 6.71 8.80
C SER A 251 -4.88 8.06 9.36
N HIS A 252 -4.88 9.13 8.54
CA HIS A 252 -4.62 10.49 9.01
C HIS A 252 -5.74 10.98 9.97
N TYR A 253 -6.99 10.64 9.70
CA TYR A 253 -8.10 11.00 10.59
C TYR A 253 -8.04 10.24 11.91
N ILE A 254 -7.66 8.95 11.89
CA ILE A 254 -7.40 8.16 13.11
C ILE A 254 -6.32 8.81 13.95
N TYR A 255 -5.21 9.21 13.33
CA TYR A 255 -4.11 9.90 14.02
C TYR A 255 -4.59 11.21 14.66
N ASN A 256 -5.30 12.04 13.92
CA ASN A 256 -5.82 13.31 14.44
C ASN A 256 -6.79 13.10 15.61
N THR A 257 -7.65 12.08 15.54
CA THR A 257 -8.60 11.73 16.60
C THR A 257 -7.93 11.17 17.84
N SER A 258 -6.77 10.52 17.66
CA SER A 258 -6.03 9.90 18.77
C SER A 258 -5.06 10.87 19.46
N PHE A 259 -4.38 11.74 18.70
CA PHE A 259 -3.19 12.43 19.19
C PHE A 259 -3.19 13.95 19.00
N VAL A 260 -3.93 14.48 18.03
CA VAL A 260 -3.90 15.93 17.73
C VAL A 260 -5.07 16.67 18.36
N GLN A 261 -6.26 16.08 18.34
CA GLN A 261 -7.46 16.63 18.97
C GLN A 261 -7.61 16.10 20.40
N SER A 262 -8.74 16.39 21.06
CA SER A 262 -9.07 15.74 22.33
C SER A 262 -9.08 14.23 22.15
N PRO A 263 -8.16 13.46 22.81
CA PRO A 263 -7.97 12.05 22.53
C PRO A 263 -9.25 11.23 22.70
N ASN A 264 -9.71 10.61 21.62
CA ASN A 264 -10.85 9.70 21.61
C ASN A 264 -10.42 8.33 21.09
N PHE A 265 -9.71 7.60 21.93
CA PHE A 265 -9.12 6.32 21.56
C PHE A 265 -10.17 5.27 21.18
N GLY A 266 -11.35 5.27 21.83
CA GLY A 266 -12.42 4.34 21.48
C GLY A 266 -12.95 4.55 20.06
N TYR A 267 -13.18 5.81 19.67
CA TYR A 267 -13.62 6.14 18.32
C TYR A 267 -12.54 5.86 17.26
N ALA A 268 -11.29 6.19 17.56
CA ALA A 268 -10.14 5.90 16.70
C ALA A 268 -9.96 4.39 16.50
N ALA A 269 -10.08 3.61 17.56
CA ALA A 269 -10.03 2.15 17.49
C ALA A 269 -11.18 1.57 16.64
N ALA A 270 -12.40 2.10 16.77
CA ALA A 270 -13.50 1.67 15.92
C ALA A 270 -13.25 1.95 14.43
N MET A 271 -12.68 3.12 14.08
CA MET A 271 -12.27 3.42 12.71
C MET A 271 -11.19 2.46 12.21
N SER A 272 -10.21 2.10 13.06
CA SER A 272 -9.15 1.14 12.71
C SER A 272 -9.72 -0.26 12.43
N ILE A 273 -10.70 -0.72 13.21
CA ILE A 273 -11.38 -2.00 12.96
C ILE A 273 -12.17 -1.96 11.63
N VAL A 274 -12.81 -0.84 11.30
CA VAL A 274 -13.48 -0.68 9.99
C VAL A 274 -12.47 -0.80 8.84
N ILE A 275 -11.30 -0.17 8.95
CA ILE A 275 -10.22 -0.31 7.95
C ILE A 275 -9.76 -1.77 7.85
N LEU A 276 -9.54 -2.44 8.99
CA LEU A 276 -9.15 -3.86 9.01
C LEU A 276 -10.15 -4.73 8.25
N VAL A 277 -11.44 -4.55 8.49
CA VAL A 277 -12.49 -5.30 7.80
C VAL A 277 -12.49 -4.97 6.29
N MET A 278 -12.35 -3.71 5.91
CA MET A 278 -12.29 -3.32 4.49
C MET A 278 -11.08 -3.93 3.79
N VAL A 279 -9.90 -3.89 4.41
CA VAL A 279 -8.67 -4.51 3.88
C VAL A 279 -8.87 -6.00 3.70
N ALA A 280 -9.41 -6.69 4.71
CA ALA A 280 -9.65 -8.14 4.66
C ALA A 280 -10.62 -8.51 3.54
N VAL A 281 -11.75 -7.79 3.43
CA VAL A 281 -12.74 -8.03 2.37
C VAL A 281 -12.16 -7.81 0.98
N LEU A 282 -11.44 -6.70 0.76
CA LEU A 282 -10.82 -6.43 -0.54
C LEU A 282 -9.73 -7.45 -0.88
N ALA A 283 -8.92 -7.87 0.08
CA ALA A 283 -7.91 -8.91 -0.12
C ALA A 283 -8.56 -10.25 -0.51
N LEU A 284 -9.64 -10.66 0.15
CA LEU A 284 -10.38 -11.86 -0.19
C LEU A 284 -10.99 -11.80 -1.60
N ILE A 285 -11.58 -10.65 -1.98
CA ILE A 285 -12.10 -10.44 -3.33
C ILE A 285 -10.97 -10.54 -4.37
N GLN A 286 -9.83 -9.88 -4.13
CA GLN A 286 -8.69 -9.92 -5.04
C GLN A 286 -8.10 -11.33 -5.17
N MET A 287 -8.00 -12.08 -4.08
CA MET A 287 -7.55 -13.47 -4.10
C MET A 287 -8.49 -14.36 -4.92
N LYS A 288 -9.82 -14.24 -4.69
CA LYS A 288 -10.81 -15.01 -5.44
C LYS A 288 -10.76 -14.73 -6.93
N VAL A 289 -10.72 -13.46 -7.33
CA VAL A 289 -10.59 -13.05 -8.75
C VAL A 289 -9.26 -13.50 -9.34
N GLY A 290 -8.20 -13.50 -8.52
CA GLY A 290 -6.88 -13.98 -8.94
C GLY A 290 -6.78 -15.49 -9.13
N ASP A 291 -7.55 -16.28 -8.39
CA ASP A 291 -7.54 -17.75 -8.42
C ASP A 291 -8.43 -18.33 -9.52
N GLU A 292 -9.37 -17.56 -10.06
CA GLU A 292 -10.17 -17.97 -11.22
C GLU A 292 -9.25 -18.17 -12.43
N ARG A 293 -9.07 -19.45 -12.80
CA ARG A 293 -8.25 -19.96 -13.92
C ARG A 293 -8.93 -19.75 -15.27
#